data_3a038bd9584a7e1ac1736aff87a9d53f
#
_entry.id   3a038bd9584a7e1ac1736aff87a9d53f
#
_cell.length_a   1.000
_cell.length_b   1.000
_cell.length_c   1.000
_cell.angle_alpha   90.00
_cell.angle_beta   90.00
_cell.angle_gamma   90.00
#
_symmetry.space_group_name_H-M   'P 1'
#
loop_
_entity.id
_entity.type
_entity.pdbx_description
1 polymer ?
#
loop_
_entity_poly.entity_id
_entity_poly.type
_entity_poly.pdbx_seq_one_letter_code
_entity_poly.pdbx_strand_id
1 'polypeptide(L)'
;MFFPVMVDLSAMEVLIVGGGRIACRKVKKLLEFGGRVKVIAPEFCKELYSLAQSMDEGKSLTMISRAFEVTDLEGQDLVYLATDDKDLNGRIGDLCRSKKILVNRLDDHRTSSFINMA
;
A
#
# COMPACT_ATOMS: atom_id res chain seq x y z
N MET A 1 4.74 -4.86 21.08
CA MET A 1 3.29 -4.97 21.31
C MET A 1 2.58 -3.90 20.50
N PHE A 2 1.49 -4.27 19.83
CA PHE A 2 0.71 -3.29 19.05
C PHE A 2 -0.29 -2.56 19.94
N PHE A 3 -0.38 -1.26 19.73
CA PHE A 3 -1.33 -0.41 20.43
C PHE A 3 -2.48 -0.06 19.48
N PRO A 4 -3.74 -0.35 19.82
CA PRO A 4 -4.85 -0.11 18.89
C PRO A 4 -5.15 1.39 18.77
N VAL A 5 -5.17 1.86 17.54
CA VAL A 5 -5.55 3.22 17.18
C VAL A 5 -6.43 3.18 15.94
N MET A 6 -7.19 4.25 15.74
CA MET A 6 -7.95 4.46 14.51
C MET A 6 -7.37 5.68 13.81
N VAL A 7 -7.18 5.58 12.50
CA VAL A 7 -6.62 6.67 11.71
C VAL A 7 -7.67 7.19 10.72
N ASP A 8 -7.60 8.48 10.45
CA ASP A 8 -8.45 9.11 9.43
C ASP A 8 -7.72 9.04 8.09
N LEU A 9 -8.13 8.10 7.23
CA LEU A 9 -7.49 7.88 5.93
C LEU A 9 -7.65 9.09 5.00
N SER A 10 -8.68 9.91 5.18
CA SER A 10 -8.89 11.07 4.30
C SER A 10 -7.77 12.08 4.39
N ALA A 11 -7.01 12.07 5.48
CA ALA A 11 -5.88 12.96 5.71
C ALA A 11 -4.54 12.31 5.39
N MET A 12 -4.53 11.08 4.84
CA MET A 12 -3.30 10.31 4.66
C MET A 12 -3.03 9.97 3.20
N GLU A 13 -1.75 9.86 2.88
CA GLU A 13 -1.27 9.32 1.61
C GLU A 13 -0.91 7.85 1.82
N VAL A 14 -1.53 6.96 1.04
CA VAL A 14 -1.34 5.51 1.17
C VAL A 14 -0.68 4.98 -0.08
N LEU A 15 0.39 4.21 0.11
CA LEU A 15 1.11 3.54 -0.97
C LEU A 15 0.97 2.03 -0.81
N ILE A 16 0.66 1.35 -1.91
CA ILE A 16 0.72 -0.12 -1.99
C ILE A 16 1.78 -0.48 -3.02
N VAL A 17 2.73 -1.31 -2.63
CA VAL A 17 3.73 -1.88 -3.53
C VAL A 17 3.32 -3.32 -3.82
N GLY A 18 2.96 -3.58 -5.06
CA GLY A 18 2.46 -4.88 -5.50
C GLY A 18 1.20 -4.72 -6.35
N GLY A 19 0.98 -5.64 -7.28
CA GLY A 19 -0.10 -5.52 -8.25
C GLY A 19 -0.99 -6.74 -8.39
N GLY A 20 -0.94 -7.69 -7.45
CA GLY A 20 -1.73 -8.90 -7.49
C GLY A 20 -3.06 -8.80 -6.76
N ARG A 21 -3.68 -9.96 -6.54
CA ARG A 21 -5.00 -10.03 -5.89
C ARG A 21 -5.00 -9.51 -4.45
N ILE A 22 -3.92 -9.77 -3.71
CA ILE A 22 -3.81 -9.30 -2.33
C ILE A 22 -3.78 -7.78 -2.31
N ALA A 23 -3.00 -7.17 -3.21
CA ALA A 23 -2.97 -5.72 -3.36
C ALA A 23 -4.36 -5.19 -3.72
N CYS A 24 -5.05 -5.83 -4.66
CA CYS A 24 -6.39 -5.43 -5.08
C CYS A 24 -7.39 -5.42 -3.92
N ARG A 25 -7.38 -6.46 -3.09
CA ARG A 25 -8.25 -6.52 -1.90
C ARG A 25 -7.99 -5.37 -0.95
N LYS A 26 -6.71 -5.07 -0.74
CA LYS A 26 -6.31 -3.98 0.14
C LYS A 26 -6.75 -2.63 -0.42
N VAL A 27 -6.57 -2.42 -1.71
CA VAL A 27 -7.03 -1.21 -2.40
C VAL A 27 -8.53 -1.00 -2.18
N LYS A 28 -9.33 -2.05 -2.44
CA LYS A 28 -10.79 -1.97 -2.27
C LYS A 28 -11.16 -1.54 -0.85
N LYS A 29 -10.52 -2.15 0.14
CA LYS A 29 -10.80 -1.85 1.54
C LYS A 29 -10.46 -0.39 1.87
N LEU A 30 -9.31 0.07 1.45
CA LEU A 30 -8.87 1.43 1.72
C LEU A 30 -9.77 2.46 1.05
N LEU A 31 -10.22 2.19 -0.17
CA LEU A 31 -11.14 3.07 -0.87
C LEU A 31 -12.50 3.15 -0.19
N GLU A 32 -13.00 2.04 0.39
CA GLU A 32 -14.24 2.04 1.16
C GLU A 32 -14.20 3.01 2.32
N PHE A 33 -13.02 3.19 2.91
CA PHE A 33 -12.82 4.09 4.05
C PHE A 33 -12.32 5.49 3.64
N GLY A 34 -12.49 5.83 2.37
CA GLY A 34 -12.18 7.18 1.89
C GLY A 34 -10.70 7.47 1.66
N GLY A 35 -9.87 6.42 1.57
CA GLY A 35 -8.45 6.58 1.35
C GLY A 35 -8.10 7.01 -0.07
N ARG A 36 -6.97 7.70 -0.20
CA ARG A 36 -6.32 7.95 -1.49
C ARG A 36 -5.15 6.99 -1.60
N VAL A 37 -5.16 6.18 -2.64
CA VAL A 37 -4.24 5.06 -2.76
C VAL A 37 -3.44 5.16 -4.05
N LYS A 38 -2.13 5.02 -3.93
CA LYS A 38 -1.21 4.88 -5.06
C LYS A 38 -0.70 3.43 -5.05
N VAL A 39 -0.76 2.77 -6.20
CA VAL A 39 -0.29 1.40 -6.35
C VAL A 39 0.85 1.37 -7.34
N ILE A 40 1.99 0.80 -6.95
CA ILE A 40 3.17 0.68 -7.80
C ILE A 40 3.52 -0.78 -7.98
N ALA A 41 3.60 -1.23 -9.21
CA ALA A 41 4.04 -2.57 -9.58
C ALA A 41 4.42 -2.60 -11.06
N PRO A 42 5.33 -3.51 -11.48
CA PRO A 42 5.61 -3.69 -12.91
C PRO A 42 4.38 -4.15 -13.68
N GLU A 43 3.53 -4.97 -13.06
CA GLU A 43 2.32 -5.53 -13.66
C GLU A 43 1.18 -5.51 -12.66
N PHE A 44 -0.05 -5.37 -13.16
CA PHE A 44 -1.26 -5.39 -12.35
C PHE A 44 -2.19 -6.50 -12.80
N CYS A 45 -2.90 -7.12 -11.86
CA CYS A 45 -3.91 -8.12 -12.18
C CYS A 45 -5.14 -7.45 -12.83
N LYS A 46 -5.95 -8.28 -13.51
CA LYS A 46 -7.15 -7.79 -14.20
C LYS A 46 -8.12 -7.06 -13.28
N GLU A 47 -8.25 -7.55 -12.06
CA GLU A 47 -9.17 -6.98 -11.08
C GLU A 47 -8.78 -5.54 -10.72
N LEU A 48 -7.47 -5.24 -10.66
CA LEU A 48 -7.01 -3.88 -10.41
C LEU A 48 -7.32 -2.95 -11.57
N TYR A 49 -7.11 -3.40 -12.80
CA TYR A 49 -7.47 -2.62 -13.98
C TYR A 49 -8.98 -2.35 -14.03
N SER A 50 -9.79 -3.36 -13.75
CA SER A 50 -11.24 -3.22 -13.72
C SER A 50 -11.68 -2.21 -12.66
N LEU A 51 -11.07 -2.27 -11.49
CA LEU A 51 -11.36 -1.35 -10.41
C LEU A 51 -11.02 0.09 -10.80
N ALA A 52 -9.85 0.29 -11.40
CA ALA A 52 -9.42 1.62 -11.84
C ALA A 52 -10.36 2.21 -12.89
N GLN A 53 -10.86 1.37 -13.83
CA GLN A 53 -11.80 1.81 -14.86
C GLN A 53 -13.16 2.19 -14.30
N SER A 54 -13.57 1.59 -13.19
CA SER A 54 -14.86 1.87 -12.57
C SER A 54 -14.86 3.15 -11.74
N MET A 55 -13.71 3.78 -11.55
CA MET A 55 -13.55 4.96 -10.73
C MET A 55 -13.37 6.21 -11.57
N ASP A 56 -13.72 7.36 -11.01
CA ASP A 56 -13.46 8.64 -11.63
C ASP A 56 -11.95 8.85 -11.70
N GLU A 57 -11.48 9.26 -12.87
CA GLU A 57 -10.08 9.42 -13.17
C GLU A 57 -9.38 10.36 -12.18
N GLY A 58 -8.28 9.87 -11.60
CA GLY A 58 -7.36 10.69 -10.81
C GLY A 58 -7.78 11.06 -9.41
N LYS A 59 -8.91 10.56 -8.89
CA LYS A 59 -9.40 11.04 -7.60
C LYS A 59 -8.94 10.25 -6.39
N SER A 60 -9.02 8.93 -6.41
CA SER A 60 -8.71 8.13 -5.21
C SER A 60 -7.77 6.99 -5.46
N LEU A 61 -7.58 6.61 -6.71
CA LEU A 61 -6.69 5.51 -7.07
C LEU A 61 -5.77 5.94 -8.20
N THR A 62 -4.46 5.83 -7.96
CA THR A 62 -3.43 6.06 -8.96
C THR A 62 -2.63 4.78 -9.13
N MET A 63 -2.48 4.31 -10.36
CA MET A 63 -1.70 3.11 -10.67
C MET A 63 -0.48 3.50 -11.47
N ILE A 64 0.71 3.07 -11.02
CA ILE A 64 1.98 3.37 -11.66
C ILE A 64 2.65 2.04 -12.04
N SER A 65 2.80 1.81 -13.34
CA SER A 65 3.33 0.55 -13.88
C SER A 65 4.84 0.65 -14.07
N ARG A 66 5.57 0.39 -13.02
CA ARG A 66 7.02 0.29 -13.00
C ARG A 66 7.48 -0.33 -11.67
N ALA A 67 8.77 -0.66 -11.59
CA ALA A 67 9.36 -1.13 -10.35
C ALA A 67 9.40 0.00 -9.30
N PHE A 68 9.36 -0.40 -8.05
CA PHE A 68 9.47 0.52 -6.92
C PHE A 68 10.81 1.27 -6.94
N GLU A 69 10.77 2.55 -6.61
CA GLU A 69 11.94 3.40 -6.38
C GLU A 69 11.87 4.01 -4.99
N VAL A 70 13.03 4.26 -4.37
CA VAL A 70 13.08 4.80 -2.99
C VAL A 70 12.32 6.12 -2.87
N THR A 71 12.36 6.95 -3.91
CA THR A 71 11.64 8.23 -3.94
C THR A 71 10.12 8.08 -3.87
N ASP A 72 9.61 6.88 -4.15
CA ASP A 72 8.17 6.61 -4.03
C ASP A 72 7.66 6.72 -2.59
N LEU A 73 8.55 6.63 -1.62
CA LEU A 73 8.19 6.76 -0.20
C LEU A 73 8.01 8.22 0.25
N GLU A 74 8.44 9.18 -0.55
CA GLU A 74 8.31 10.59 -0.18
C GLU A 74 6.85 11.00 -0.03
N GLY A 75 6.53 11.58 1.13
CA GLY A 75 5.18 12.06 1.40
C GLY A 75 4.16 10.98 1.74
N GLN A 76 4.57 9.72 1.87
CA GLN A 76 3.64 8.63 2.20
C GLN A 76 3.49 8.51 3.72
N ASP A 77 2.27 8.22 4.17
CA ASP A 77 1.95 8.04 5.59
C ASP A 77 1.81 6.57 5.95
N LEU A 78 1.17 5.79 5.08
CA LEU A 78 0.98 4.35 5.27
C LEU A 78 1.48 3.61 4.03
N VAL A 79 2.24 2.55 4.24
CA VAL A 79 2.75 1.72 3.13
C VAL A 79 2.38 0.27 3.38
N TYR A 80 1.77 -0.36 2.38
CA TYR A 80 1.48 -1.80 2.37
C TYR A 80 2.38 -2.49 1.36
N LEU A 81 3.04 -3.55 1.79
CA LEU A 81 3.94 -4.34 0.94
C LEU A 81 3.28 -5.67 0.59
N ALA A 82 2.93 -5.82 -0.67
CA ALA A 82 2.17 -6.96 -1.18
C ALA A 82 2.84 -7.58 -2.42
N THR A 83 4.16 -7.53 -2.50
CA THR A 83 4.90 -8.19 -3.59
C THR A 83 5.21 -9.63 -3.25
N ASP A 84 5.55 -10.43 -4.26
CA ASP A 84 6.03 -11.79 -4.07
C ASP A 84 7.51 -11.83 -3.69
N ASP A 85 8.22 -10.73 -3.79
CA ASP A 85 9.64 -10.63 -3.50
C ASP A 85 9.86 -10.29 -2.04
N LYS A 86 10.17 -11.29 -1.23
CA LYS A 86 10.37 -11.12 0.22
C LYS A 86 11.55 -10.22 0.54
N ASP A 87 12.60 -10.27 -0.25
CA ASP A 87 13.78 -9.43 -0.04
C ASP A 87 13.45 -7.97 -0.30
N LEU A 88 12.71 -7.70 -1.36
CA LEU A 88 12.23 -6.34 -1.67
C LEU A 88 11.34 -5.82 -0.54
N ASN A 89 10.37 -6.63 -0.10
CA ASN A 89 9.50 -6.25 1.01
C ASN A 89 10.29 -5.92 2.27
N GLY A 90 11.32 -6.71 2.57
CA GLY A 90 12.20 -6.47 3.72
C GLY A 90 12.94 -5.15 3.61
N ARG A 91 13.52 -4.86 2.45
CA ARG A 91 14.27 -3.62 2.22
C ARG A 91 13.37 -2.39 2.30
N ILE A 92 12.20 -2.45 1.69
CA ILE A 92 11.25 -1.34 1.75
C ILE A 92 10.74 -1.16 3.19
N GLY A 93 10.46 -2.25 3.89
CA GLY A 93 10.05 -2.19 5.29
C GLY A 93 11.06 -1.49 6.17
N ASP A 94 12.35 -1.82 6.01
CA ASP A 94 13.43 -1.17 6.77
C ASP A 94 13.53 0.32 6.43
N LEU A 95 13.39 0.68 5.15
CA LEU A 95 13.40 2.08 4.73
C LEU A 95 12.24 2.86 5.36
N CYS A 96 11.04 2.28 5.35
CA CYS A 96 9.86 2.90 5.97
C CYS A 96 10.10 3.16 7.46
N ARG A 97 10.62 2.16 8.18
CA ARG A 97 10.89 2.31 9.60
C ARG A 97 11.91 3.41 9.88
N SER A 98 12.98 3.48 9.08
CA SER A 98 13.99 4.51 9.23
C SER A 98 13.45 5.91 9.00
N LYS A 99 12.44 6.03 8.16
CA LYS A 99 11.76 7.30 7.83
C LYS A 99 10.53 7.56 8.71
N LYS A 100 10.22 6.66 9.64
CA LYS A 100 9.03 6.72 10.50
C LYS A 100 7.73 6.71 9.71
N ILE A 101 7.71 5.99 8.60
CA ILE A 101 6.50 5.72 7.82
C ILE A 101 5.91 4.41 8.33
N LEU A 102 4.61 4.38 8.60
CA LEU A 102 3.94 3.16 9.02
C LEU A 102 3.92 2.15 7.88
N VAL A 103 4.36 0.93 8.13
CA VAL A 103 4.48 -0.10 7.11
C VAL A 103 3.84 -1.42 7.57
N ASN A 104 3.06 -2.03 6.67
CA ASN A 104 2.50 -3.36 6.86
C ASN A 104 3.03 -4.28 5.76
N ARG A 105 3.77 -5.31 6.17
CA ARG A 105 4.19 -6.38 5.26
C ARG A 105 3.11 -7.45 5.27
N LEU A 106 2.44 -7.63 4.15
CA LEU A 106 1.37 -8.63 4.06
C LEU A 106 1.92 -10.06 4.07
N ASP A 107 3.23 -10.23 3.85
CA ASP A 107 3.91 -11.53 3.93
C ASP A 107 4.48 -11.84 5.31
N ASP A 108 4.69 -10.84 6.17
CA ASP A 108 5.28 -11.05 7.49
C ASP A 108 4.86 -9.98 8.49
N HIS A 109 3.87 -10.28 9.30
CA HIS A 109 3.33 -9.34 10.31
C HIS A 109 4.35 -8.98 11.39
N ARG A 110 5.33 -9.85 11.67
CA ARG A 110 6.32 -9.62 12.72
C ARG A 110 7.21 -8.43 12.44
N THR A 111 7.38 -8.09 11.16
CA THR A 111 8.22 -6.97 10.73
C THR A 111 7.40 -5.76 10.33
N SER A 112 6.09 -5.78 10.58
CA SER A 112 5.20 -4.66 10.31
C SER A 112 5.19 -3.70 11.50
N SER A 113 5.06 -2.40 11.23
CA SER A 113 4.93 -1.40 12.28
C SER A 113 3.49 -1.07 12.61
N PHE A 114 2.54 -1.54 11.81
CA PHE A 114 1.12 -1.52 12.11
C PHE A 114 0.43 -2.71 11.47
N ILE A 115 -0.74 -3.07 11.97
CA ILE A 115 -1.55 -4.15 11.39
C ILE A 115 -3.00 -3.67 11.28
N ASN A 116 -3.73 -4.27 10.34
CA ASN A 116 -5.16 -4.02 10.23
C ASN A 116 -5.90 -4.96 11.16
N MET A 117 -6.94 -4.45 11.80
CA MET A 117 -7.89 -5.28 12.52
C MET A 117 -8.85 -5.91 11.50
N ALA A 118 -9.18 -7.16 11.72
CA ALA A 118 -10.08 -7.89 10.83
C ALA A 118 -11.51 -7.36 10.89
#